data_431e91a061a1efe4617b91fa27d44c31
#
_entry.id   431e91a061a1efe4617b91fa27d44c31
#
_cell.length_a   1.000
_cell.length_b   1.000
_cell.length_c   1.000
_cell.angle_alpha   90.00
_cell.angle_beta   90.00
_cell.angle_gamma   90.00
#
_symmetry.space_group_name_H-M   'P 1'
#
loop_
_entity.id
_entity.type
_entity.pdbx_description
1 polymer ?
#
loop_
_entity_poly.entity_id
_entity_poly.type
_entity_poly.pdbx_seq_one_letter_code
_entity_poly.pdbx_strand_id
1 'polypeptide(L)'
;MRVRWICGLLLTVSLSLALTATLPAQSQQKKQEEKKSEKEKPAAEKVTTGKNLFGTWCEICHFDKSSEKKVGPGLKGLFKRGKFADGRKVDDGSLRTWIEKGGKDMPGFGDSLKTEEIQNLIAYIKTL
;
A
#
# COMPACT_ATOMS: atom_id res chain seq x y z
N MET A 1 -53.81 36.32 -33.83
CA MET A 1 -54.31 37.08 -32.68
C MET A 1 -53.22 37.08 -31.63
N ARG A 2 -52.54 38.20 -31.49
CA ARG A 2 -52.70 39.20 -30.41
C ARG A 2 -52.56 38.50 -29.05
N VAL A 3 -51.72 38.86 -28.09
CA VAL A 3 -51.25 40.15 -27.57
C VAL A 3 -50.20 39.81 -26.52
N ARG A 4 -48.90 40.25 -26.53
CA ARG A 4 -48.37 41.47 -25.88
C ARG A 4 -48.47 41.49 -24.35
N TRP A 5 -47.36 41.81 -23.80
CA TRP A 5 -46.89 42.80 -22.82
C TRP A 5 -46.62 42.21 -21.45
N ILE A 6 -45.75 42.65 -20.61
CA ILE A 6 -44.66 43.64 -20.50
C ILE A 6 -43.85 43.32 -19.26
N CYS A 7 -42.57 43.61 -19.34
CA CYS A 7 -41.78 44.41 -18.39
C CYS A 7 -41.83 44.10 -16.89
N GLY A 8 -40.70 43.97 -16.33
CA GLY A 8 -40.46 44.07 -14.89
C GLY A 8 -39.00 43.87 -14.56
N LEU A 9 -38.23 44.90 -14.82
CA LEU A 9 -36.88 45.15 -14.27
C LEU A 9 -36.93 45.02 -12.74
N LEU A 10 -35.99 44.35 -12.12
CA LEU A 10 -35.30 44.86 -10.93
C LEU A 10 -34.03 44.04 -10.69
N LEU A 11 -32.94 44.70 -10.92
CA LEU A 11 -31.59 44.35 -10.40
C LEU A 11 -31.62 44.31 -8.87
N THR A 12 -31.20 43.22 -8.28
CA THR A 12 -30.58 43.24 -6.96
C THR A 12 -29.33 42.39 -7.01
N VAL A 13 -28.20 43.05 -7.15
CA VAL A 13 -26.88 42.53 -6.93
C VAL A 13 -26.75 42.27 -5.42
N SER A 14 -26.95 41.03 -5.02
CA SER A 14 -26.54 40.58 -3.68
C SER A 14 -25.15 39.97 -3.78
N LEU A 15 -24.15 40.79 -3.48
CA LEU A 15 -22.76 40.41 -3.27
C LEU A 15 -22.67 39.68 -1.93
N SER A 16 -22.98 38.38 -1.95
CA SER A 16 -22.72 37.48 -0.81
C SER A 16 -21.29 37.00 -0.90
N LEU A 17 -20.42 37.62 -0.11
CA LEU A 17 -19.06 37.22 0.14
C LEU A 17 -19.10 35.90 0.96
N ALA A 18 -19.24 34.75 0.27
CA ALA A 18 -19.09 33.45 0.89
C ALA A 18 -17.58 33.16 1.00
N LEU A 19 -17.05 33.40 2.18
CA LEU A 19 -15.72 32.98 2.61
C LEU A 19 -15.75 31.45 2.77
N THR A 20 -15.61 30.73 1.65
CA THR A 20 -15.45 29.27 1.69
C THR A 20 -14.04 28.95 2.10
N ALA A 21 -13.88 28.49 3.34
CA ALA A 21 -12.66 27.90 3.84
C ALA A 21 -12.34 26.65 3.01
N THR A 22 -11.40 26.76 2.09
CA THR A 22 -10.80 25.61 1.37
C THR A 22 -9.90 24.86 2.33
N LEU A 23 -10.43 23.81 2.95
CA LEU A 23 -9.65 22.81 3.67
C LEU A 23 -8.85 21.95 2.69
N PRO A 24 -7.65 21.50 3.07
CA PRO A 24 -6.66 20.99 2.10
C PRO A 24 -7.01 19.60 1.58
N ALA A 25 -7.32 19.52 0.29
CA ALA A 25 -7.46 18.27 -0.47
C ALA A 25 -6.12 17.54 -0.73
N GLN A 26 -5.02 18.02 -0.15
CA GLN A 26 -3.66 17.52 -0.45
C GLN A 26 -3.36 16.13 0.12
N SER A 27 -4.02 15.71 1.20
CA SER A 27 -3.78 14.40 1.80
C SER A 27 -4.36 13.22 0.98
N GLN A 28 -5.41 13.48 0.22
CA GLN A 28 -6.05 12.43 -0.60
C GLN A 28 -5.36 12.23 -1.95
N GLN A 29 -4.78 13.28 -2.54
CA GLN A 29 -4.02 13.17 -3.79
C GLN A 29 -2.76 12.33 -3.62
N LYS A 30 -2.00 12.52 -2.54
CA LYS A 30 -0.78 11.75 -2.28
C LYS A 30 -1.03 10.25 -2.18
N LYS A 31 -2.18 9.85 -1.59
CA LYS A 31 -2.57 8.44 -1.47
C LYS A 31 -3.06 7.82 -2.80
N GLN A 32 -3.56 8.64 -3.72
CA GLN A 32 -3.98 8.20 -5.05
C GLN A 32 -2.81 8.10 -6.03
N GLU A 33 -1.81 8.98 -5.93
CA GLU A 33 -0.58 8.91 -6.74
C GLU A 33 0.28 7.70 -6.33
N GLU A 34 0.39 7.42 -5.04
CA GLU A 34 1.10 6.25 -4.53
C GLU A 34 0.45 4.94 -5.01
N LYS A 35 -0.89 4.88 -5.05
CA LYS A 35 -1.65 3.72 -5.56
C LYS A 35 -1.60 3.58 -7.09
N LYS A 36 -1.40 4.67 -7.83
CA LYS A 36 -1.26 4.68 -9.30
C LYS A 36 0.15 4.23 -9.72
N SER A 37 1.19 4.68 -9.04
CA SER A 37 2.58 4.25 -9.25
C SER A 37 2.76 2.74 -9.05
N GLU A 38 2.06 2.18 -8.07
CA GLU A 38 2.08 0.74 -7.76
C GLU A 38 1.53 -0.16 -8.88
N LYS A 39 0.58 0.33 -9.67
CA LYS A 39 -0.06 -0.45 -10.75
C LYS A 39 0.79 -0.51 -12.02
N GLU A 40 1.80 0.35 -12.14
CA GLU A 40 2.53 0.56 -13.39
C GLU A 40 3.87 -0.19 -13.46
N LYS A 41 4.37 -0.73 -12.33
CA LYS A 41 5.66 -1.42 -12.29
C LYS A 41 5.52 -2.87 -12.77
N PRO A 42 6.30 -3.32 -13.78
CA PRO A 42 6.28 -4.70 -14.26
C PRO A 42 6.48 -5.70 -13.12
N ALA A 43 5.76 -6.82 -13.13
CA ALA A 43 5.84 -7.84 -12.08
C ALA A 43 7.28 -8.33 -11.84
N ALA A 44 8.07 -8.47 -12.91
CA ALA A 44 9.48 -8.87 -12.83
C ALA A 44 10.34 -7.85 -12.07
N GLU A 45 10.07 -6.56 -12.24
CA GLU A 45 10.80 -5.50 -11.53
C GLU A 45 10.44 -5.47 -10.03
N LYS A 46 9.16 -5.68 -9.69
CA LYS A 46 8.72 -5.83 -8.29
C LYS A 46 9.43 -6.98 -7.60
N VAL A 47 9.54 -8.13 -8.26
CA VAL A 47 10.24 -9.30 -7.73
C VAL A 47 11.74 -9.01 -7.54
N THR A 48 12.39 -8.37 -8.50
CA THR A 48 13.81 -8.03 -8.41
C THR A 48 14.09 -7.05 -7.27
N THR A 49 13.28 -6.00 -7.16
CA THR A 49 13.37 -5.03 -6.06
C THR A 49 13.10 -5.72 -4.71
N GLY A 50 12.09 -6.57 -4.64
CA GLY A 50 11.76 -7.34 -3.44
C GLY A 50 12.88 -8.27 -3.01
N LYS A 51 13.59 -8.91 -3.96
CA LYS A 51 14.77 -9.72 -3.66
C LYS A 51 15.89 -8.89 -3.03
N ASN A 52 16.17 -7.71 -3.57
CA ASN A 52 17.19 -6.82 -3.01
C ASN A 52 16.82 -6.35 -1.60
N LEU A 53 15.57 -5.98 -1.38
CA LEU A 53 15.06 -5.63 -0.06
C LEU A 53 15.14 -6.80 0.93
N PHE A 54 14.85 -8.02 0.47
CA PHE A 54 15.00 -9.22 1.28
C PHE A 54 16.44 -9.41 1.75
N GLY A 55 17.42 -9.30 0.84
CA GLY A 55 18.84 -9.39 1.17
C GLY A 55 19.27 -8.34 2.21
N THR A 56 18.71 -7.15 2.15
CA THR A 56 19.07 -6.05 3.07
C THR A 56 18.44 -6.21 4.45
N TRP A 57 17.17 -6.61 4.54
CA TRP A 57 16.37 -6.51 5.76
C TRP A 57 16.01 -7.87 6.40
N CYS A 58 15.90 -8.91 5.60
CA CYS A 58 15.30 -10.19 6.03
C CYS A 58 16.30 -11.33 6.12
N GLU A 59 17.31 -11.35 5.23
CA GLU A 59 18.25 -12.46 5.07
C GLU A 59 19.07 -12.74 6.35
N ILE A 60 19.28 -11.74 7.18
CA ILE A 60 19.98 -11.93 8.46
C ILE A 60 19.26 -12.94 9.35
N CYS A 61 17.93 -12.99 9.29
CA CYS A 61 17.11 -13.85 10.14
C CYS A 61 16.41 -14.99 9.39
N HIS A 62 16.21 -14.88 8.07
CA HIS A 62 15.44 -15.84 7.28
C HIS A 62 16.25 -16.41 6.11
N PHE A 63 16.03 -17.68 5.80
CA PHE A 63 16.44 -18.24 4.52
C PHE A 63 15.32 -18.08 3.50
N ASP A 64 15.64 -17.61 2.30
CA ASP A 64 14.70 -17.54 1.18
C ASP A 64 14.53 -18.89 0.48
N LYS A 65 15.63 -19.63 0.27
CA LYS A 65 15.69 -20.88 -0.53
C LYS A 65 15.66 -22.16 0.31
N SER A 66 15.54 -22.05 1.61
CA SER A 66 15.42 -23.19 2.52
C SER A 66 14.16 -23.07 3.39
N SER A 67 13.62 -24.21 3.80
CA SER A 67 12.59 -24.31 4.83
C SER A 67 13.17 -24.42 6.23
N GLU A 68 14.50 -24.53 6.35
CA GLU A 68 15.18 -24.61 7.63
C GLU A 68 15.05 -23.33 8.44
N LYS A 69 15.07 -23.46 9.75
CA LYS A 69 15.08 -22.33 10.66
C LYS A 69 16.49 -21.74 10.75
N LYS A 70 16.57 -20.41 10.66
CA LYS A 70 17.74 -19.60 11.01
C LYS A 70 17.48 -18.95 12.37
N VAL A 71 17.32 -17.65 12.47
CA VAL A 71 16.69 -17.00 13.62
C VAL A 71 15.17 -17.14 13.49
N GLY A 72 14.65 -16.74 12.34
CA GLY A 72 13.27 -16.96 11.93
C GLY A 72 13.10 -18.23 11.08
N PRO A 73 11.86 -18.61 10.75
CA PRO A 73 11.57 -19.76 9.88
C PRO A 73 12.05 -19.51 8.45
N GLY A 74 12.47 -20.57 7.74
CA GLY A 74 12.76 -20.49 6.32
C GLY A 74 11.50 -20.21 5.49
N LEU A 75 11.65 -19.38 4.45
CA LEU A 75 10.51 -18.87 3.67
C LEU A 75 10.24 -19.64 2.38
N LYS A 76 11.11 -20.61 2.01
CA LYS A 76 10.87 -21.45 0.83
C LYS A 76 9.48 -22.07 0.87
N GLY A 77 8.69 -21.83 -0.16
CA GLY A 77 7.34 -22.38 -0.30
C GLY A 77 6.32 -21.86 0.71
N LEU A 78 6.54 -20.69 1.32
CA LEU A 78 5.64 -20.13 2.35
C LEU A 78 4.18 -20.04 1.86
N PHE A 79 3.96 -19.50 0.68
CA PHE A 79 2.61 -19.40 0.10
C PHE A 79 2.02 -20.76 -0.29
N LYS A 80 2.85 -21.71 -0.69
CA LYS A 80 2.41 -23.10 -0.98
C LYS A 80 1.98 -23.83 0.29
N ARG A 81 2.69 -23.62 1.40
CA ARG A 81 2.32 -24.17 2.71
C ARG A 81 1.03 -23.55 3.25
N GLY A 82 0.70 -22.32 2.84
CA GLY A 82 -0.52 -21.61 3.20
C GLY A 82 -0.62 -21.22 4.68
N LYS A 83 0.38 -21.53 5.50
CA LYS A 83 0.38 -21.26 6.95
C LYS A 83 1.73 -20.75 7.42
N PHE A 84 1.72 -19.78 8.34
CA PHE A 84 2.87 -19.37 9.12
C PHE A 84 3.25 -20.45 10.15
N ALA A 85 4.40 -20.27 10.83
CA ALA A 85 4.86 -21.19 11.86
C ALA A 85 3.89 -21.30 13.06
N ASP A 86 3.09 -20.28 13.32
CA ASP A 86 2.07 -20.24 14.36
C ASP A 86 0.69 -20.76 13.92
N GLY A 87 0.59 -21.28 12.69
CA GLY A 87 -0.63 -21.86 12.12
C GLY A 87 -1.60 -20.88 11.47
N ARG A 88 -1.37 -19.57 11.57
CA ARG A 88 -2.20 -18.56 10.89
C ARG A 88 -2.06 -18.67 9.37
N LYS A 89 -3.15 -18.34 8.66
CA LYS A 89 -3.17 -18.36 7.19
C LYS A 89 -2.20 -17.34 6.59
N VAL A 90 -1.49 -17.78 5.55
CA VAL A 90 -0.64 -16.91 4.71
C VAL A 90 -1.46 -16.39 3.53
N ASP A 91 -1.53 -15.08 3.43
CA ASP A 91 -1.96 -14.32 2.27
C ASP A 91 -1.22 -12.98 2.25
N ASP A 92 -1.44 -12.18 1.20
CA ASP A 92 -0.75 -10.90 1.04
C ASP A 92 -1.00 -9.94 2.23
N GLY A 93 -2.23 -9.91 2.75
CA GLY A 93 -2.61 -9.04 3.87
C GLY A 93 -2.00 -9.48 5.19
N SER A 94 -2.05 -10.77 5.49
CA SER A 94 -1.47 -11.32 6.72
C SER A 94 0.05 -11.22 6.72
N LEU A 95 0.72 -11.46 5.57
CA LEU A 95 2.15 -11.29 5.43
C LEU A 95 2.56 -9.81 5.54
N ARG A 96 1.79 -8.90 4.92
CA ARG A 96 1.98 -7.46 5.11
C ARG A 96 1.96 -7.09 6.59
N THR A 97 0.92 -7.50 7.30
CA THR A 97 0.76 -7.22 8.73
C THR A 97 1.95 -7.73 9.54
N TRP A 98 2.48 -8.92 9.21
CA TRP A 98 3.67 -9.45 9.84
C TRP A 98 4.91 -8.60 9.58
N ILE A 99 5.12 -8.16 8.34
CA ILE A 99 6.26 -7.31 8.00
C ILE A 99 6.15 -5.95 8.69
N GLU A 100 4.95 -5.34 8.66
CA GLU A 100 4.74 -4.02 9.25
C GLU A 100 4.85 -4.01 10.77
N LYS A 101 4.22 -4.98 11.44
CA LYS A 101 4.08 -4.97 12.91
C LYS A 101 5.10 -5.86 13.62
N GLY A 102 5.68 -6.81 12.93
CA GLY A 102 6.53 -7.82 13.55
C GLY A 102 5.78 -8.81 14.43
N GLY A 103 6.52 -9.48 15.29
CA GLY A 103 6.01 -10.45 16.25
C GLY A 103 6.98 -10.60 17.41
N LYS A 104 6.81 -11.69 18.22
CA LYS A 104 7.60 -11.90 19.44
C LYS A 104 9.11 -11.78 19.21
N ASP A 105 9.63 -12.37 18.13
CA ASP A 105 11.06 -12.45 17.84
C ASP A 105 11.43 -11.79 16.51
N MET A 106 10.49 -11.13 15.84
CA MET A 106 10.67 -10.41 14.57
C MET A 106 10.34 -8.95 14.76
N PRO A 107 11.25 -8.02 14.45
CA PRO A 107 10.95 -6.60 14.49
C PRO A 107 9.90 -6.22 13.44
N GLY A 108 9.15 -5.16 13.69
CA GLY A 108 8.28 -4.52 12.71
C GLY A 108 9.08 -3.58 11.81
N PHE A 109 8.73 -3.54 10.53
CA PHE A 109 9.40 -2.71 9.53
C PHE A 109 8.48 -1.63 8.95
N GLY A 110 7.28 -1.42 9.51
CA GLY A 110 6.32 -0.44 9.00
C GLY A 110 6.81 1.00 8.99
N ASP A 111 7.70 1.36 9.93
CA ASP A 111 8.31 2.70 9.99
C ASP A 111 9.58 2.83 9.11
N SER A 112 10.19 1.69 8.74
CA SER A 112 11.46 1.64 7.99
C SER A 112 11.25 1.42 6.50
N LEU A 113 10.19 0.75 6.10
CA LEU A 113 9.87 0.39 4.72
C LEU A 113 8.57 1.06 4.27
N LYS A 114 8.61 1.62 3.06
CA LYS A 114 7.40 2.16 2.41
C LYS A 114 6.43 1.05 2.04
N THR A 115 5.17 1.40 1.89
CA THR A 115 4.11 0.48 1.45
C THR A 115 4.47 -0.28 0.17
N GLU A 116 5.06 0.41 -0.82
CA GLU A 116 5.49 -0.19 -2.09
C GLU A 116 6.64 -1.18 -1.89
N GLU A 117 7.59 -0.88 -1.01
CA GLU A 117 8.72 -1.76 -0.71
C GLU A 117 8.26 -3.06 -0.06
N ILE A 118 7.29 -2.98 0.86
CA ILE A 118 6.65 -4.15 1.48
C ILE A 118 5.92 -4.98 0.42
N GLN A 119 5.25 -4.35 -0.54
CA GLN A 119 4.61 -5.08 -1.65
C GLN A 119 5.61 -5.78 -2.56
N ASN A 120 6.74 -5.14 -2.84
CA ASN A 120 7.82 -5.75 -3.62
C ASN A 120 8.42 -6.96 -2.88
N LEU A 121 8.60 -6.85 -1.56
CA LEU A 121 8.99 -7.99 -0.70
C LEU A 121 7.99 -9.13 -0.80
N ILE A 122 6.69 -8.86 -0.67
CA ILE A 122 5.63 -9.87 -0.79
C ILE A 122 5.67 -10.51 -2.17
N ALA A 123 5.83 -9.72 -3.24
CA ALA A 123 5.94 -10.24 -4.60
C ALA A 123 7.12 -11.20 -4.75
N TYR A 124 8.28 -10.88 -4.16
CA TYR A 124 9.42 -11.78 -4.14
C TYR A 124 9.15 -13.06 -3.32
N ILE A 125 8.65 -12.93 -2.10
CA ILE A 125 8.38 -14.07 -1.20
C ILE A 125 7.39 -15.07 -1.84
N LYS A 126 6.45 -14.59 -2.66
CA LYS A 126 5.52 -15.44 -3.42
C LYS A 126 6.22 -16.33 -4.45
N THR A 127 7.44 -16.00 -4.87
CA THR A 127 8.22 -16.79 -5.84
C THR A 127 9.03 -17.91 -5.21
N LEU A 128 9.11 -17.96 -3.89
CA LEU A 128 9.96 -18.89 -3.14
C LEU A 128 9.40 -20.31 -3.02
#